data_e1b6dfc440f8d29aa236a6169c55d3d4
#
_entry.id   e1b6dfc440f8d29aa236a6169c55d3d4
#
_cell.length_a   1.000
_cell.length_b   1.000
_cell.length_c   1.000
_cell.angle_alpha   90.00
_cell.angle_beta   90.00
_cell.angle_gamma   90.00
#
_symmetry.space_group_name_H-M   'P 1'
#
loop_
_entity.id
_entity.type
_entity.pdbx_description
1 polymer ?
#
loop_
_entity_poly.entity_id
_entity_poly.type
_entity_poly.pdbx_seq_one_letter_code
_entity_poly.pdbx_strand_id
1 'polypeptide(L)'
;MEYLSLVALVLAVAALALTLQARRTSPGRPGVEALPEDVQGLRQEVAALRQEGADALRHLAVVRYDAFDDMGGHLSWSVALLDDAGEGVVLTSIHGRSDARTYAKSVAGWASEQQLSPQESEAIQRARP
;
A
#
# COMPACT_ATOMS: atom_id res chain seq x y z
N MET A 1 -63.70 -14.28 -14.42
CA MET A 1 -62.68 -13.57 -15.21
C MET A 1 -62.00 -12.49 -14.39
N GLU A 2 -62.71 -11.78 -13.52
CA GLU A 2 -62.14 -10.68 -12.68
C GLU A 2 -61.11 -11.18 -11.66
N TYR A 3 -61.27 -12.34 -11.07
CA TYR A 3 -60.31 -12.92 -10.13
C TYR A 3 -58.95 -13.24 -10.74
N LEU A 4 -58.93 -13.63 -12.01
CA LEU A 4 -57.66 -13.92 -12.73
C LEU A 4 -56.86 -12.66 -12.98
N SER A 5 -57.51 -11.55 -13.28
CA SER A 5 -56.86 -10.25 -13.47
C SER A 5 -56.30 -9.70 -12.16
N LEU A 6 -56.99 -9.92 -11.04
CA LEU A 6 -56.56 -9.53 -9.72
C LEU A 6 -55.34 -10.32 -9.24
N VAL A 7 -55.34 -11.62 -9.47
CA VAL A 7 -54.20 -12.50 -9.19
C VAL A 7 -52.96 -12.11 -10.02
N ALA A 8 -53.16 -11.84 -11.32
CA ALA A 8 -52.08 -11.39 -12.20
C ALA A 8 -51.46 -10.06 -11.75
N LEU A 9 -52.30 -9.11 -11.29
CA LEU A 9 -51.85 -7.82 -10.78
C LEU A 9 -51.00 -7.98 -9.50
N VAL A 10 -51.46 -8.81 -8.56
CA VAL A 10 -50.73 -9.09 -7.31
C VAL A 10 -49.39 -9.74 -7.60
N LEU A 11 -49.32 -10.70 -8.52
CA LEU A 11 -48.07 -11.34 -8.92
C LEU A 11 -47.11 -10.35 -9.60
N ALA A 12 -47.63 -9.46 -10.45
CA ALA A 12 -46.80 -8.42 -11.09
C ALA A 12 -46.21 -7.43 -10.08
N VAL A 13 -47.01 -6.99 -9.10
CA VAL A 13 -46.54 -6.09 -8.03
C VAL A 13 -45.53 -6.80 -7.15
N ALA A 14 -45.76 -8.06 -6.80
CA ALA A 14 -44.79 -8.85 -6.01
C ALA A 14 -43.45 -9.05 -6.78
N ALA A 15 -43.52 -9.37 -8.07
CA ALA A 15 -42.33 -9.51 -8.90
C ALA A 15 -41.57 -8.18 -9.03
N LEU A 16 -42.27 -7.05 -9.18
CA LEU A 16 -41.68 -5.74 -9.22
C LEU A 16 -41.02 -5.38 -7.88
N ALA A 17 -41.66 -5.66 -6.76
CA ALA A 17 -41.09 -5.45 -5.42
C ALA A 17 -39.83 -6.28 -5.20
N LEU A 18 -39.84 -7.56 -5.61
CA LEU A 18 -38.67 -8.46 -5.51
C LEU A 18 -37.51 -7.98 -6.41
N THR A 19 -37.77 -7.49 -7.60
CA THR A 19 -36.75 -6.96 -8.51
C THR A 19 -36.13 -5.66 -7.97
N LEU A 20 -36.93 -4.76 -7.38
CA LEU A 20 -36.46 -3.55 -6.74
C LEU A 20 -35.65 -3.86 -5.49
N GLN A 21 -36.06 -4.87 -4.72
CA GLN A 21 -35.33 -5.31 -3.52
C GLN A 21 -34.03 -6.01 -3.91
N ALA A 22 -33.99 -6.83 -4.94
CA ALA A 22 -32.78 -7.45 -5.47
C ALA A 22 -31.77 -6.41 -6.01
N ARG A 23 -32.25 -5.31 -6.60
CA ARG A 23 -31.37 -4.18 -7.00
C ARG A 23 -30.77 -3.44 -5.80
N ARG A 24 -31.48 -3.38 -4.66
CA ARG A 24 -30.98 -2.76 -3.41
C ARG A 24 -30.01 -3.66 -2.66
N THR A 25 -30.08 -4.98 -2.84
CA THR A 25 -29.24 -5.97 -2.16
C THR A 25 -28.18 -6.59 -3.06
N SER A 26 -28.04 -6.16 -4.31
CA SER A 26 -26.89 -6.55 -5.12
C SER A 26 -25.62 -6.11 -4.39
N PRO A 27 -24.75 -7.03 -3.95
CA PRO A 27 -23.44 -6.65 -3.48
C PRO A 27 -22.71 -6.05 -4.67
N GLY A 28 -22.77 -4.70 -4.77
CA GLY A 28 -22.00 -3.96 -5.74
C GLY A 28 -20.55 -4.41 -5.69
N ARG A 29 -19.93 -4.65 -6.83
CA ARG A 29 -18.49 -4.75 -6.90
C ARG A 29 -17.92 -3.59 -6.10
N PRO A 30 -16.85 -3.80 -5.28
CA PRO A 30 -16.16 -2.69 -4.64
C PRO A 30 -15.55 -1.82 -5.76
N GLY A 31 -16.31 -0.84 -6.18
CA GLY A 31 -16.02 0.06 -7.27
C GLY A 31 -16.53 1.45 -6.92
N VAL A 32 -16.38 2.37 -7.82
CA VAL A 32 -16.72 3.80 -7.70
C VAL A 32 -18.14 4.08 -7.17
N GLU A 33 -19.07 3.09 -7.26
CA GLU A 33 -20.46 3.19 -6.76
C GLU A 33 -20.58 3.19 -5.22
N ALA A 34 -19.50 2.82 -4.49
CA ALA A 34 -19.46 2.87 -3.03
C ALA A 34 -18.92 4.21 -2.48
N LEU A 35 -18.62 5.17 -3.35
CA LEU A 35 -18.13 6.47 -2.94
C LEU A 35 -19.25 7.30 -2.30
N PRO A 36 -18.95 8.04 -1.22
CA PRO A 36 -19.91 8.96 -0.60
C PRO A 36 -20.39 10.01 -1.60
N GLU A 37 -21.70 10.24 -1.64
CA GLU A 37 -22.31 11.23 -2.57
C GLU A 37 -22.04 12.68 -2.18
N ASP A 38 -21.64 12.93 -0.94
CA ASP A 38 -21.37 14.27 -0.43
C ASP A 38 -19.86 14.55 -0.27
N VAL A 39 -19.51 15.84 -0.28
CA VAL A 39 -18.13 16.32 -0.14
C VAL A 39 -17.53 15.95 1.22
N GLN A 40 -18.35 15.90 2.26
CA GLN A 40 -17.91 15.59 3.62
C GLN A 40 -17.52 14.11 3.73
N GLY A 41 -18.33 13.20 3.24
CA GLY A 41 -18.04 11.79 3.18
C GLY A 41 -16.81 11.49 2.33
N LEU A 42 -16.66 12.15 1.17
CA LEU A 42 -15.49 12.01 0.32
C LEU A 42 -14.20 12.46 1.03
N ARG A 43 -14.25 13.58 1.80
CA ARG A 43 -13.11 14.04 2.60
C ARG A 43 -12.73 13.04 3.68
N GLN A 44 -13.71 12.43 4.35
CA GLN A 44 -13.48 11.38 5.35
C GLN A 44 -12.83 10.14 4.72
N GLU A 45 -13.33 9.71 3.56
CA GLU A 45 -12.75 8.58 2.82
C GLU A 45 -11.32 8.85 2.40
N VAL A 46 -11.03 10.03 1.85
CA VAL A 46 -9.66 10.42 1.49
C VAL A 46 -8.75 10.47 2.72
N ALA A 47 -9.24 10.94 3.87
CA ALA A 47 -8.47 10.96 5.11
C ALA A 47 -8.15 9.54 5.59
N ALA A 48 -9.12 8.62 5.54
CA ALA A 48 -8.93 7.21 5.89
C ALA A 48 -7.92 6.53 4.97
N LEU A 49 -8.04 6.70 3.65
CA LEU A 49 -7.11 6.15 2.66
C LEU A 49 -5.68 6.70 2.83
N ARG A 50 -5.54 7.98 3.19
CA ARG A 50 -4.23 8.56 3.49
C ARG A 50 -3.62 7.96 4.74
N GLN A 51 -4.43 7.71 5.77
CA GLN A 51 -3.97 7.07 7.00
C GLN A 51 -3.51 5.63 6.73
N GLU A 52 -4.28 4.84 5.98
CA GLU A 52 -3.89 3.49 5.56
C GLU A 52 -2.62 3.50 4.71
N GLY A 53 -2.47 4.49 3.83
CA GLY A 53 -1.30 4.63 2.98
C GLY A 53 -0.04 5.09 3.73
N ALA A 54 -0.19 5.76 4.88
CA ALA A 54 0.94 6.30 5.65
C ALA A 54 1.83 5.20 6.24
N ASP A 55 1.24 4.07 6.63
CA ASP A 55 1.94 2.91 7.21
C ASP A 55 2.51 1.97 6.12
N ALA A 56 2.27 2.26 4.85
CA ALA A 56 2.83 1.47 3.76
C ALA A 56 4.31 1.78 3.53
N LEU A 57 5.13 0.75 3.30
CA LEU A 57 6.53 0.91 2.92
C LEU A 57 6.63 1.42 1.48
N ARG A 58 6.59 2.73 1.27
CA ARG A 58 6.57 3.36 -0.05
C ARG A 58 7.76 4.26 -0.35
N HIS A 59 8.58 4.53 0.65
CA HIS A 59 9.81 5.28 0.51
C HIS A 59 10.95 4.29 0.33
N LEU A 60 11.43 4.18 -0.91
CA LEU A 60 12.47 3.24 -1.30
C LEU A 60 13.62 3.97 -1.97
N ALA A 61 14.85 3.65 -1.57
CA ALA A 61 16.04 4.06 -2.28
C ALA A 61 17.10 2.96 -2.26
N VAL A 62 17.86 2.88 -3.33
CA VAL A 62 18.97 1.93 -3.49
C VAL A 62 20.25 2.71 -3.74
N VAL A 63 21.29 2.39 -2.99
CA VAL A 63 22.66 2.87 -3.21
C VAL A 63 23.51 1.68 -3.60
N ARG A 64 24.16 1.74 -4.75
CA ARG A 64 25.11 0.74 -5.21
C ARG A 64 26.53 1.27 -5.12
N TYR A 65 27.46 0.40 -4.75
CA TYR A 65 28.85 0.80 -4.51
C TYR A 65 29.81 -0.37 -4.59
N ASP A 66 31.08 -0.09 -4.66
CA ASP A 66 32.15 -1.06 -4.50
C ASP A 66 32.65 -1.00 -3.05
N ALA A 67 32.44 -2.08 -2.31
CA ALA A 67 32.85 -2.16 -0.91
C ALA A 67 34.35 -2.36 -0.76
N PHE A 68 35.02 -2.86 -1.81
CA PHE A 68 36.45 -3.13 -1.87
C PHE A 68 37.05 -2.59 -3.17
N ASP A 69 38.20 -1.94 -3.08
CA ASP A 69 38.87 -1.27 -4.22
C ASP A 69 39.28 -2.24 -5.36
N ASP A 70 39.45 -3.51 -5.04
CA ASP A 70 39.85 -4.54 -5.98
C ASP A 70 38.70 -5.25 -6.69
N MET A 71 37.46 -4.83 -6.43
CA MET A 71 36.22 -5.40 -6.96
C MET A 71 35.33 -4.33 -7.55
N GLY A 72 35.41 -4.13 -8.85
CA GLY A 72 34.50 -3.24 -9.57
C GLY A 72 33.14 -3.89 -9.85
N GLY A 73 32.24 -3.09 -10.45
CA GLY A 73 30.93 -3.54 -10.90
C GLY A 73 29.76 -3.18 -10.00
N HIS A 74 30.01 -2.42 -8.91
CA HIS A 74 28.97 -1.96 -7.97
C HIS A 74 28.03 -3.08 -7.49
N LEU A 75 28.63 -4.21 -7.08
CA LEU A 75 27.88 -5.39 -6.65
C LEU A 75 27.31 -5.26 -5.24
N SER A 76 27.95 -4.45 -4.39
CA SER A 76 27.45 -4.13 -3.06
C SER A 76 26.31 -3.11 -3.15
N TRP A 77 25.36 -3.20 -2.23
CA TRP A 77 24.20 -2.32 -2.22
C TRP A 77 23.63 -2.12 -0.82
N SER A 78 23.03 -0.96 -0.61
CA SER A 78 22.17 -0.67 0.54
C SER A 78 20.81 -0.21 0.04
N VAL A 79 19.74 -0.75 0.63
CA VAL A 79 18.35 -0.44 0.29
C VAL A 79 17.63 0.01 1.55
N ALA A 80 17.02 1.18 1.49
CA ALA A 80 16.07 1.64 2.51
C ALA A 80 14.65 1.37 2.05
N LEU A 81 13.82 0.83 2.95
CA LEU A 81 12.40 0.56 2.79
C LEU A 81 11.67 1.16 4.00
N LEU A 82 10.99 2.28 3.81
CA LEU A 82 10.44 3.09 4.87
C LEU A 82 9.00 3.53 4.56
N ASP A 83 8.23 3.76 5.62
CA ASP A 83 6.91 4.39 5.53
C ASP A 83 7.01 5.93 5.62
N ASP A 84 5.86 6.62 5.69
CA ASP A 84 5.80 8.08 5.77
C ASP A 84 6.36 8.66 7.06
N ALA A 85 6.38 7.88 8.14
CA ALA A 85 6.98 8.25 9.43
C ALA A 85 8.50 8.00 9.48
N GLY A 86 9.05 7.32 8.47
CA GLY A 86 10.44 6.89 8.46
C GLY A 86 10.69 5.63 9.28
N GLU A 87 9.64 4.83 9.46
CA GLU A 87 9.73 3.53 10.11
C GLU A 87 9.97 2.45 9.07
N GLY A 88 10.83 1.49 9.39
CA GLY A 88 11.12 0.38 8.48
C GLY A 88 12.49 -0.21 8.66
N VAL A 89 13.17 -0.50 7.54
CA VAL A 89 14.43 -1.23 7.54
C VAL A 89 15.39 -0.70 6.48
N VAL A 90 16.66 -0.74 6.78
CA VAL A 90 17.75 -0.64 5.80
C VAL A 90 18.44 -2.00 5.68
N LEU A 91 18.54 -2.49 4.47
CA LEU A 91 19.22 -3.74 4.11
C LEU A 91 20.52 -3.42 3.39
N THR A 92 21.59 -4.10 3.75
CA THR A 92 22.89 -3.94 3.11
C THR A 92 23.45 -5.29 2.74
N SER A 93 23.89 -5.45 1.49
CA SER A 93 24.65 -6.61 1.05
C SER A 93 26.02 -6.16 0.59
N ILE A 94 27.04 -6.72 1.23
CA ILE A 94 28.45 -6.46 0.91
C ILE A 94 28.99 -7.66 0.14
N HIS A 95 29.42 -7.41 -1.09
CA HIS A 95 30.01 -8.43 -1.96
C HIS A 95 31.54 -8.42 -1.82
N GLY A 96 32.09 -9.55 -1.38
CA GLY A 96 33.51 -9.87 -1.42
C GLY A 96 33.84 -10.76 -2.63
N ARG A 97 35.08 -11.20 -2.73
CA ARG A 97 35.55 -12.05 -3.86
C ARG A 97 34.92 -13.45 -3.87
N SER A 98 34.66 -14.01 -2.69
CA SER A 98 34.20 -15.41 -2.54
C SER A 98 32.91 -15.51 -1.74
N ASP A 99 32.47 -14.45 -1.10
CA ASP A 99 31.29 -14.45 -0.26
C ASP A 99 30.50 -13.12 -0.38
N ALA A 100 29.25 -13.16 0.03
CA ALA A 100 28.43 -11.99 0.22
C ALA A 100 27.80 -12.04 1.62
N ARG A 101 27.73 -10.90 2.28
CA ARG A 101 27.11 -10.77 3.60
C ARG A 101 25.99 -9.77 3.54
N THR A 102 24.85 -10.14 4.10
CA THR A 102 23.66 -9.29 4.16
C THR A 102 23.33 -8.98 5.60
N TYR A 103 23.04 -7.72 5.86
CA TYR A 103 22.66 -7.17 7.14
C TYR A 103 21.34 -6.44 7.04
N ALA A 104 20.55 -6.48 8.12
CA ALA A 104 19.34 -5.70 8.26
C ALA A 104 19.45 -4.84 9.53
N LYS A 105 19.10 -3.57 9.42
CA LYS A 105 19.06 -2.66 10.55
C LYS A 105 17.71 -1.96 10.60
N SER A 106 17.13 -1.87 11.80
CA SER A 106 15.86 -1.17 11.99
C SER A 106 16.07 0.33 11.87
N VAL A 107 15.10 0.99 11.25
CA VAL A 107 15.04 2.45 11.13
C VAL A 107 13.76 2.92 11.79
N ALA A 108 13.85 3.95 12.62
CA ALA A 108 12.74 4.58 13.31
C ALA A 108 12.90 6.10 13.23
N GLY A 109 11.87 6.80 12.74
CA GLY A 109 11.93 8.26 12.58
C GLY A 109 13.08 8.72 11.68
N TRP A 110 13.38 8.00 10.59
CA TRP A 110 14.49 8.28 9.66
C TRP A 110 15.89 8.14 10.26
N ALA A 111 16.02 7.49 11.40
CA ALA A 111 17.27 7.24 12.12
C ALA A 111 17.39 5.78 12.56
N SER A 112 18.53 5.36 13.02
CA SER A 112 18.76 4.03 13.58
C SER A 112 19.54 4.13 14.88
N GLU A 113 19.19 3.29 15.86
CA GLU A 113 19.99 3.11 17.06
C GLU A 113 21.30 2.36 16.78
N GLN A 114 21.31 1.57 15.71
CA GLN A 114 22.50 0.87 15.24
C GLN A 114 23.37 1.82 14.42
N GLN A 115 24.68 1.65 14.51
CA GLN A 115 25.60 2.43 13.70
C GLN A 115 25.39 2.15 12.21
N LEU A 116 25.10 3.20 11.45
CA LEU A 116 24.91 3.13 10.00
C LEU A 116 26.23 3.36 9.27
N SER A 117 26.42 2.65 8.16
CA SER A 117 27.47 3.00 7.21
C SER A 117 27.09 4.27 6.42
N PRO A 118 28.07 4.93 5.75
CA PRO A 118 27.76 6.07 4.89
C PRO A 118 26.72 5.75 3.81
N GLN A 119 26.78 4.55 3.22
CA GLN A 119 25.85 4.09 2.17
C GLN A 119 24.45 3.80 2.71
N GLU A 120 24.35 3.27 3.92
CA GLU A 120 23.06 3.07 4.60
C GLU A 120 22.40 4.42 4.93
N SER A 121 23.19 5.35 5.46
CA SER A 121 22.72 6.72 5.73
C SER A 121 22.28 7.43 4.44
N GLU A 122 23.03 7.27 3.37
CA GLU A 122 22.68 7.82 2.06
C GLU A 122 21.36 7.20 1.51
N ALA A 123 21.17 5.89 1.64
CA ALA A 123 19.95 5.22 1.23
C ALA A 123 18.72 5.76 1.99
N ILE A 124 18.83 5.92 3.30
CA ILE A 124 17.77 6.51 4.13
C ILE A 124 17.47 7.96 3.71
N GLN A 125 18.51 8.77 3.48
CA GLN A 125 18.33 10.16 3.04
C GLN A 125 17.69 10.27 1.67
N ARG A 126 18.07 9.41 0.71
CA ARG A 126 17.49 9.39 -0.64
C ARG A 126 16.06 8.86 -0.66
N ALA A 127 15.68 8.00 0.29
CA ALA A 127 14.32 7.52 0.47
C ALA A 127 13.38 8.59 1.06
N ARG A 128 13.93 9.57 1.71
CA ARG A 128 13.17 10.65 2.36
C ARG A 128 12.49 11.54 1.29
N PRO A 129 11.19 11.90 1.48
CA PRO A 129 10.44 12.75 0.56
C PRO A 129 10.97 14.17 0.48
#